data_953e67abef52ee207be5af15691c7837
#
_entry.id   953e67abef52ee207be5af15691c7837
#
_cell.length_a   1.000
_cell.length_b   1.000
_cell.length_c   1.000
_cell.angle_alpha   90.00
_cell.angle_beta   90.00
_cell.angle_gamma   90.00
#
_symmetry.space_group_name_H-M   'P 1'
#
loop_
_entity.id
_entity.type
_entity.pdbx_description
1 polymer ?
#
loop_
_entity_poly.entity_id
_entity_poly.type
_entity_poly.pdbx_seq_one_letter_code
_entity_poly.pdbx_strand_id
1 'polypeptide(L)'
;MPGKVILGAQWGDEGKGKFIDIFAGKADLVVRSQGGNNAGHTVVAGGEKYKLQLIPSGILYPECVNVIGPGVVVNPKAVLGEIDGLHAKGVSTDKLFIDARCHCIMPWHLELDALSEAEKAKEGTAIGTTKKGIGPTYMDKSERSGIRMHDFIDEKRFEEVIRETCARKNRVILGRQKGGGGA
;
A
#
# COMPACT_ATOMS: atom_id res chain seq x y z
N MET A 1 23.58 -1.21 -15.62
CA MET A 1 23.18 -2.63 -15.51
C MET A 1 21.84 -2.86 -16.19
N PRO A 2 21.54 -4.05 -16.73
CA PRO A 2 20.24 -4.30 -17.33
C PRO A 2 19.17 -4.34 -16.25
N GLY A 3 18.04 -3.64 -16.49
CA GLY A 3 16.85 -3.72 -15.63
C GLY A 3 16.11 -5.04 -15.87
N LYS A 4 15.60 -5.64 -14.78
CA LYS A 4 14.71 -6.81 -14.84
C LYS A 4 13.34 -6.41 -14.33
N VAL A 5 12.28 -6.73 -15.08
CA VAL A 5 10.89 -6.52 -14.69
C VAL A 5 10.25 -7.88 -14.45
N ILE A 6 9.69 -8.08 -13.26
CA ILE A 6 9.00 -9.32 -12.89
C ILE A 6 7.51 -9.03 -12.83
N LEU A 7 6.75 -9.64 -13.71
CA LEU A 7 5.30 -9.51 -13.81
C LEU A 7 4.62 -10.83 -13.47
N GLY A 8 3.42 -10.78 -12.90
CA GLY A 8 2.52 -11.91 -12.77
C GLY A 8 1.63 -12.03 -14.00
N ALA A 9 1.49 -13.24 -14.54
CA ALA A 9 0.61 -13.54 -15.67
C ALA A 9 -0.74 -14.14 -15.23
N GLN A 10 -0.97 -14.26 -13.93
CA GLN A 10 -2.19 -14.79 -13.30
C GLN A 10 -2.81 -13.75 -12.35
N TRP A 11 -3.87 -14.12 -11.68
CA TRP A 11 -4.65 -13.26 -10.77
C TRP A 11 -4.07 -13.11 -9.35
N GLY A 12 -2.85 -13.48 -9.11
CA GLY A 12 -2.17 -13.54 -7.82
C GLY A 12 -1.64 -14.95 -7.54
N ASP A 13 -0.93 -15.11 -6.42
CA ASP A 13 -0.40 -16.38 -5.91
C ASP A 13 0.57 -17.15 -6.84
N GLU A 14 1.10 -16.48 -7.89
CA GLU A 14 2.10 -17.07 -8.80
C GLU A 14 3.49 -17.23 -8.16
N GLY A 15 3.67 -16.75 -6.93
CA GLY A 15 4.96 -16.79 -6.25
C GLY A 15 5.93 -15.69 -6.66
N LYS A 16 5.47 -14.57 -7.24
CA LYS A 16 6.31 -13.41 -7.61
C LYS A 16 7.27 -12.97 -6.50
N GLY A 17 6.78 -12.91 -5.26
CA GLY A 17 7.57 -12.51 -4.11
C GLY A 17 8.83 -13.37 -3.93
N LYS A 18 8.72 -14.69 -4.17
CA LYS A 18 9.82 -15.63 -4.07
C LYS A 18 10.88 -15.41 -5.17
N PHE A 19 10.44 -15.11 -6.40
CA PHE A 19 11.36 -14.78 -7.50
C PHE A 19 12.07 -13.45 -7.26
N ILE A 20 11.34 -12.43 -6.80
CA ILE A 20 11.93 -11.12 -6.44
C ILE A 20 13.00 -11.31 -5.38
N ASP A 21 12.74 -12.12 -4.36
CA ASP A 21 13.67 -12.39 -3.29
C ASP A 21 14.97 -13.05 -3.79
N ILE A 22 14.86 -14.05 -4.66
CA ILE A 22 16.02 -14.70 -5.30
C ILE A 22 16.87 -13.68 -6.10
N PHE A 23 16.24 -12.73 -6.78
CA PHE A 23 16.95 -11.71 -7.57
C PHE A 23 17.45 -10.55 -6.73
N ALA A 24 16.79 -10.23 -5.63
CA ALA A 24 17.12 -9.10 -4.76
C ALA A 24 18.53 -9.17 -4.19
N GLY A 25 19.01 -10.39 -3.85
CA GLY A 25 20.37 -10.60 -3.36
C GLY A 25 21.49 -10.28 -4.35
N LYS A 26 21.14 -10.03 -5.62
CA LYS A 26 22.08 -9.67 -6.71
C LYS A 26 21.74 -8.32 -7.34
N ALA A 27 20.82 -7.58 -6.76
CA ALA A 27 20.32 -6.33 -7.30
C ALA A 27 20.88 -5.15 -6.49
N ASP A 28 21.31 -4.10 -7.18
CA ASP A 28 21.70 -2.84 -6.54
C ASP A 28 20.46 -2.03 -6.10
N LEU A 29 19.34 -2.26 -6.79
CA LEU A 29 18.07 -1.55 -6.56
C LEU A 29 16.89 -2.48 -6.77
N VAL A 30 15.95 -2.48 -5.82
CA VAL A 30 14.64 -3.14 -5.94
C VAL A 30 13.53 -2.10 -5.84
N VAL A 31 12.66 -2.06 -6.85
CA VAL A 31 11.54 -1.11 -6.91
C VAL A 31 10.22 -1.86 -6.87
N ARG A 32 9.36 -1.48 -5.94
CA ARG A 32 7.94 -1.85 -5.98
C ARG A 32 7.19 -0.78 -6.76
N SER A 33 6.58 -1.14 -7.87
CA SER A 33 5.99 -0.19 -8.81
C SER A 33 4.51 0.08 -8.57
N GLN A 34 3.76 -0.85 -7.94
CA GLN A 34 2.30 -0.75 -7.79
C GLN A 34 1.75 -1.60 -6.64
N GLY A 35 0.44 -1.53 -6.42
CA GLY A 35 -0.26 -2.24 -5.37
C GLY A 35 -0.23 -1.50 -4.04
N GLY A 36 -0.44 -2.21 -2.96
CA GLY A 36 -0.45 -1.67 -1.59
C GLY A 36 -0.19 -2.78 -0.58
N ASN A 37 -0.63 -2.60 0.65
CA ASN A 37 -0.46 -3.57 1.73
C ASN A 37 -1.56 -4.66 1.77
N ASN A 38 -2.25 -4.90 0.66
CA ASN A 38 -3.31 -5.92 0.54
C ASN A 38 -2.76 -7.35 0.39
N ALA A 39 -1.54 -7.50 -0.10
CA ALA A 39 -0.86 -8.78 -0.22
C ALA A 39 0.44 -8.76 0.58
N GLY A 40 0.69 -9.80 1.35
CA GLY A 40 1.95 -9.98 2.07
C GLY A 40 2.68 -11.21 1.54
N HIS A 41 3.99 -11.20 1.64
CA HIS A 41 4.80 -12.37 1.37
C HIS A 41 5.77 -12.60 2.53
N THR A 42 6.09 -13.87 2.77
CA THR A 42 7.06 -14.26 3.79
C THR A 42 8.37 -14.60 3.09
N VAL A 43 9.41 -13.92 3.51
CA VAL A 43 10.79 -14.18 3.09
C VAL A 43 11.53 -14.87 4.22
N VAL A 44 12.41 -15.80 3.89
CA VAL A 44 13.32 -16.43 4.86
C VAL A 44 14.74 -16.04 4.50
N ALA A 45 15.39 -15.27 5.36
CA ALA A 45 16.77 -14.84 5.21
C ALA A 45 17.53 -15.08 6.51
N GLY A 46 18.74 -15.67 6.44
CA GLY A 46 19.54 -15.96 7.61
C GLY A 46 18.87 -16.88 8.65
N GLY A 47 17.92 -17.72 8.23
CA GLY A 47 17.13 -18.58 9.15
C GLY A 47 15.92 -17.87 9.79
N GLU A 48 15.79 -16.56 9.64
CA GLU A 48 14.72 -15.75 10.17
C GLU A 48 13.59 -15.54 9.15
N LYS A 49 12.33 -15.45 9.64
CA LYS A 49 11.15 -15.18 8.81
C LYS A 49 10.78 -13.71 8.87
N TYR A 50 10.65 -13.09 7.71
CA TYR A 50 10.22 -11.70 7.55
C TYR A 50 8.89 -11.65 6.79
N LYS A 51 7.91 -10.95 7.36
CA LYS A 51 6.62 -10.70 6.69
C LYS A 51 6.63 -9.30 6.11
N LEU A 52 6.73 -9.20 4.80
CA LEU A 52 6.75 -7.92 4.08
C LEU A 52 5.42 -7.73 3.33
N GLN A 53 4.91 -6.50 3.35
CA GLN A 53 3.67 -6.12 2.65
C GLN A 53 3.92 -4.95 1.67
N LEU A 54 4.54 -3.88 2.14
CA LEU A 54 4.85 -2.69 1.34
C LEU A 54 6.32 -2.63 0.96
N ILE A 55 7.19 -2.96 1.89
CA ILE A 55 8.64 -2.83 1.72
C ILE A 55 9.15 -3.91 0.76
N PRO A 56 9.96 -3.55 -0.25
CA PRO A 56 10.59 -4.52 -1.14
C PRO A 56 11.53 -5.46 -0.39
N SER A 57 11.63 -6.73 -0.82
CA SER A 57 12.47 -7.74 -0.16
C SER A 57 13.97 -7.47 -0.24
N GLY A 58 14.40 -6.59 -1.14
CA GLY A 58 15.78 -6.08 -1.17
C GLY A 58 16.26 -5.46 0.13
N ILE A 59 15.33 -5.04 1.02
CA ILE A 59 15.66 -4.48 2.34
C ILE A 59 16.48 -5.43 3.23
N LEU A 60 16.39 -6.73 2.99
CA LEU A 60 17.14 -7.75 3.73
C LEU A 60 18.60 -7.85 3.28
N TYR A 61 18.99 -7.12 2.24
CA TYR A 61 20.34 -7.06 1.69
C TYR A 61 20.93 -5.66 1.92
N PRO A 62 21.93 -5.48 2.78
CA PRO A 62 22.40 -4.15 3.24
C PRO A 62 22.85 -3.21 2.12
N GLU A 63 23.36 -3.75 1.01
CA GLU A 63 23.82 -2.93 -0.12
C GLU A 63 22.72 -2.54 -1.10
N CYS A 64 21.55 -3.18 -1.01
CA CYS A 64 20.46 -2.97 -1.94
C CYS A 64 19.64 -1.72 -1.58
N VAL A 65 19.45 -0.82 -2.54
CA VAL A 65 18.54 0.31 -2.42
C VAL A 65 17.11 -0.16 -2.67
N ASN A 66 16.16 0.27 -1.84
CA ASN A 66 14.77 -0.14 -1.92
C ASN A 66 13.87 1.05 -2.14
N VAL A 67 13.01 0.98 -3.15
CA VAL A 67 12.12 2.09 -3.50
C VAL A 67 10.66 1.63 -3.56
N ILE A 68 9.81 2.33 -2.83
CA ILE A 68 8.36 2.28 -3.01
C ILE A 68 8.00 3.37 -4.03
N GLY A 69 7.69 2.95 -5.25
CA GLY A 69 7.48 3.84 -6.40
C GLY A 69 6.08 4.47 -6.43
N PRO A 70 5.87 5.49 -7.29
CA PRO A 70 4.68 6.35 -7.29
C PRO A 70 3.38 5.67 -7.70
N GLY A 71 3.47 4.44 -8.21
CA GLY A 71 2.31 3.61 -8.50
C GLY A 71 1.75 2.88 -7.28
N VAL A 72 2.49 2.82 -6.18
CA VAL A 72 2.05 2.19 -4.94
C VAL A 72 1.11 3.12 -4.17
N VAL A 73 0.09 2.54 -3.53
CA VAL A 73 -0.71 3.23 -2.52
C VAL A 73 -0.22 2.81 -1.14
N VAL A 74 0.21 3.79 -0.36
CA VAL A 74 0.93 3.57 0.90
C VAL A 74 0.00 3.81 2.09
N ASN A 75 -0.12 2.82 2.96
CA ASN A 75 -0.71 3.03 4.27
C ASN A 75 0.42 3.45 5.24
N PRO A 76 0.46 4.71 5.72
CA PRO A 76 1.55 5.19 6.58
C PRO A 76 1.72 4.36 7.84
N LYS A 77 0.61 3.97 8.49
CA LYS A 77 0.65 3.14 9.70
C LYS A 77 1.22 1.75 9.41
N ALA A 78 0.88 1.16 8.25
CA ALA A 78 1.37 -0.17 7.89
C ALA A 78 2.87 -0.14 7.57
N VAL A 79 3.36 0.85 6.83
CA VAL A 79 4.79 0.92 6.51
C VAL A 79 5.64 1.19 7.74
N LEU A 80 5.18 2.04 8.67
CA LEU A 80 5.87 2.26 9.95
C LEU A 80 5.93 0.96 10.76
N GLY A 81 4.83 0.20 10.85
CA GLY A 81 4.83 -1.08 11.54
C GLY A 81 5.76 -2.13 10.90
N GLU A 82 5.94 -2.11 9.57
CA GLU A 82 6.94 -2.95 8.90
C GLU A 82 8.37 -2.50 9.24
N ILE A 83 8.64 -1.20 9.26
CA ILE A 83 9.95 -0.62 9.64
C ILE A 83 10.30 -1.03 11.07
N ASP A 84 9.38 -0.85 12.02
CA ASP A 84 9.59 -1.23 13.42
C ASP A 84 9.87 -2.74 13.55
N GLY A 85 9.13 -3.56 12.80
CA GLY A 85 9.34 -5.01 12.78
C GLY A 85 10.70 -5.44 12.19
N LEU A 86 11.22 -4.68 11.21
CA LEU A 86 12.56 -4.88 10.65
C LEU A 86 13.65 -4.46 11.63
N HIS A 87 13.51 -3.28 12.25
CA HIS A 87 14.43 -2.77 13.26
C HIS A 87 14.53 -3.71 14.47
N ALA A 88 13.41 -4.26 14.93
CA ALA A 88 13.38 -5.24 16.03
C ALA A 88 14.18 -6.52 15.72
N LYS A 89 14.44 -6.79 14.44
CA LYS A 89 15.26 -7.90 13.95
C LYS A 89 16.65 -7.47 13.47
N GLY A 90 17.06 -6.24 13.76
CA GLY A 90 18.38 -5.70 13.42
C GLY A 90 18.56 -5.38 11.93
N VAL A 91 17.48 -5.28 11.15
CA VAL A 91 17.54 -4.87 9.74
C VAL A 91 17.40 -3.36 9.61
N SER A 92 18.43 -2.70 9.03
CA SER A 92 18.39 -1.26 8.75
C SER A 92 17.43 -0.94 7.60
N THR A 93 16.78 0.22 7.70
CA THR A 93 15.94 0.79 6.63
C THR A 93 16.52 2.07 6.02
N ASP A 94 17.82 2.35 6.24
CA ASP A 94 18.50 3.57 5.75
C ASP A 94 18.47 3.69 4.21
N LYS A 95 18.41 2.55 3.51
CA LYS A 95 18.31 2.47 2.05
C LYS A 95 16.87 2.27 1.54
N LEU A 96 15.87 2.57 2.37
CA LEU A 96 14.46 2.57 1.98
C LEU A 96 14.00 3.97 1.60
N PHE A 97 13.48 4.11 0.40
CA PHE A 97 12.93 5.36 -0.11
C PHE A 97 11.47 5.19 -0.53
N ILE A 98 10.67 6.19 -0.23
CA ILE A 98 9.27 6.25 -0.64
C ILE A 98 9.10 7.46 -1.56
N ASP A 99 8.60 7.24 -2.78
CA ASP A 99 8.36 8.33 -3.73
C ASP A 99 7.32 9.31 -3.16
N ALA A 100 7.66 10.58 -3.15
CA ALA A 100 6.80 11.65 -2.64
C ALA A 100 5.44 11.75 -3.35
N ARG A 101 5.30 11.15 -4.55
CA ARG A 101 4.06 11.09 -5.35
C ARG A 101 3.19 9.88 -5.01
N CYS A 102 3.62 8.97 -4.14
CA CYS A 102 2.75 7.89 -3.64
C CYS A 102 1.49 8.46 -3.00
N HIS A 103 0.33 7.84 -3.27
CA HIS A 103 -0.91 8.21 -2.61
C HIS A 103 -1.02 7.52 -1.25
N CYS A 104 -1.47 8.27 -0.25
CA CYS A 104 -1.67 7.76 1.10
C CYS A 104 -3.05 7.12 1.24
N ILE A 105 -3.07 5.90 1.81
CA ILE A 105 -4.30 5.27 2.26
C ILE A 105 -4.69 5.91 3.60
N MET A 106 -5.80 6.64 3.57
CA MET A 106 -6.33 7.36 4.72
C MET A 106 -7.49 6.56 5.36
N PRO A 107 -7.89 6.87 6.60
CA PRO A 107 -8.95 6.13 7.29
C PRO A 107 -10.25 6.01 6.52
N TRP A 108 -10.67 7.05 5.81
CA TRP A 108 -11.89 6.99 4.98
C TRP A 108 -11.82 5.99 3.84
N HIS A 109 -10.62 5.66 3.33
CA HIS A 109 -10.48 4.63 2.29
C HIS A 109 -10.81 3.23 2.84
N LEU A 110 -10.45 2.96 4.10
CA LEU A 110 -10.79 1.71 4.77
C LEU A 110 -12.30 1.58 4.95
N GLU A 111 -12.93 2.67 5.39
CA GLU A 111 -14.39 2.74 5.57
C GLU A 111 -15.14 2.57 4.25
N LEU A 112 -14.72 3.29 3.19
CA LEU A 112 -15.32 3.18 1.86
C LEU A 112 -15.16 1.78 1.26
N ASP A 113 -14.02 1.11 1.48
CA ASP A 113 -13.78 -0.27 1.03
C ASP A 113 -14.73 -1.24 1.77
N ALA A 114 -14.89 -1.06 3.08
CA ALA A 114 -15.79 -1.87 3.90
C ALA A 114 -17.27 -1.67 3.50
N LEU A 115 -17.71 -0.42 3.29
CA LEU A 115 -19.07 -0.10 2.85
C LEU A 115 -19.37 -0.69 1.47
N SER A 116 -18.45 -0.50 0.52
CA SER A 116 -18.61 -1.04 -0.85
C SER A 116 -18.72 -2.56 -0.86
N GLU A 117 -17.93 -3.24 -0.02
CA GLU A 117 -17.99 -4.70 0.07
C GLU A 117 -19.29 -5.18 0.74
N ALA A 118 -19.79 -4.44 1.73
CA ALA A 118 -21.06 -4.74 2.37
C ALA A 118 -22.28 -4.54 1.42
N GLU A 119 -22.23 -3.49 0.58
CA GLU A 119 -23.23 -3.24 -0.47
C GLU A 119 -23.23 -4.38 -1.48
N LYS A 120 -22.07 -4.75 -2.01
CA LYS A 120 -21.91 -5.87 -2.96
C LYS A 120 -22.33 -7.22 -2.37
N ALA A 121 -22.10 -7.44 -1.07
CA ALA A 121 -22.52 -8.67 -0.41
C ALA A 121 -24.05 -8.80 -0.39
N LYS A 122 -24.79 -7.69 -0.20
CA LYS A 122 -26.27 -7.68 -0.29
C LYS A 122 -26.78 -8.01 -1.69
N GLU A 123 -26.04 -7.58 -2.71
CA GLU A 123 -26.36 -7.82 -4.13
C GLU A 123 -25.87 -9.17 -4.65
N GLY A 124 -25.19 -9.98 -3.83
CA GLY A 124 -24.58 -11.24 -4.23
C GLY A 124 -23.37 -11.11 -5.15
N THR A 125 -22.78 -9.91 -5.24
CA THR A 125 -21.65 -9.58 -6.12
C THR A 125 -20.34 -9.29 -5.36
N ALA A 126 -20.26 -9.70 -4.09
CA ALA A 126 -19.07 -9.50 -3.25
C ALA A 126 -17.83 -10.16 -3.86
N ILE A 127 -16.73 -9.40 -3.88
CA ILE A 127 -15.44 -9.83 -4.45
C ILE A 127 -14.54 -10.46 -3.37
N GLY A 128 -14.83 -10.21 -2.08
CA GLY A 128 -13.98 -10.64 -0.97
C GLY A 128 -12.73 -9.78 -0.83
N THR A 129 -12.89 -8.44 -0.85
CA THR A 129 -11.76 -7.52 -0.72
C THR A 129 -11.06 -7.68 0.63
N THR A 130 -9.78 -7.26 0.68
CA THR A 130 -9.00 -7.27 1.94
C THR A 130 -9.40 -6.15 2.90
N LYS A 131 -10.32 -5.27 2.53
CA LYS A 131 -10.77 -4.09 3.28
C LYS A 131 -9.61 -3.18 3.72
N LYS A 132 -8.58 -3.09 2.89
CA LYS A 132 -7.36 -2.31 3.13
C LYS A 132 -7.37 -0.94 2.45
N GLY A 133 -8.49 -0.55 1.83
CA GLY A 133 -8.67 0.74 1.18
C GLY A 133 -7.91 0.92 -0.13
N ILE A 134 -7.41 -0.16 -0.73
CA ILE A 134 -6.60 -0.09 -1.95
C ILE A 134 -7.39 0.50 -3.12
N GLY A 135 -8.55 -0.09 -3.43
CA GLY A 135 -9.43 0.36 -4.51
C GLY A 135 -9.85 1.82 -4.37
N PRO A 136 -10.44 2.24 -3.23
CA PRO A 136 -10.81 3.63 -2.98
C PRO A 136 -9.64 4.62 -3.10
N THR A 137 -8.42 4.22 -2.70
CA THR A 137 -7.24 5.09 -2.85
C THR A 137 -6.84 5.23 -4.32
N TYR A 138 -6.93 4.18 -5.13
CA TYR A 138 -6.71 4.27 -6.58
C TYR A 138 -7.79 5.09 -7.29
N MET A 139 -9.04 5.05 -6.80
CA MET A 139 -10.10 5.94 -7.29
C MET A 139 -9.73 7.40 -7.07
N ASP A 140 -9.31 7.76 -5.85
CA ASP A 140 -8.89 9.12 -5.53
C ASP A 140 -7.65 9.54 -6.34
N LYS A 141 -6.72 8.62 -6.59
CA LYS A 141 -5.58 8.87 -7.46
C LYS A 141 -6.02 9.21 -8.88
N SER A 142 -6.95 8.46 -9.45
CA SER A 142 -7.46 8.67 -10.80
C SER A 142 -8.30 9.95 -10.89
N GLU A 143 -9.09 10.24 -9.86
CA GLU A 143 -9.88 11.47 -9.70
C GLU A 143 -9.00 12.71 -9.44
N ARG A 144 -7.71 12.51 -9.10
CA ARG A 144 -6.76 13.56 -8.71
C ARG A 144 -7.14 14.29 -7.42
N SER A 145 -7.80 13.58 -6.52
CA SER A 145 -8.31 14.10 -5.25
C SER A 145 -7.66 13.48 -4.02
N GLY A 146 -6.71 12.55 -4.24
CA GLY A 146 -6.04 11.84 -3.16
C GLY A 146 -4.89 12.62 -2.54
N ILE A 147 -4.61 12.35 -1.27
CA ILE A 147 -3.46 12.91 -0.54
C ILE A 147 -2.21 12.12 -0.93
N ARG A 148 -1.16 12.85 -1.30
CA ARG A 148 0.13 12.26 -1.64
C ARG A 148 1.09 12.29 -0.45
N MET A 149 2.15 11.50 -0.51
CA MET A 149 3.16 11.44 0.53
C MET A 149 3.80 12.80 0.79
N HIS A 150 4.08 13.61 -0.25
CA HIS A 150 4.61 14.97 -0.07
C HIS A 150 3.66 15.90 0.68
N ASP A 151 2.34 15.74 0.53
CA ASP A 151 1.37 16.52 1.29
C ASP A 151 1.29 15.99 2.74
N PHE A 152 1.44 14.67 2.93
CA PHE A 152 1.31 14.01 4.21
C PHE A 152 2.46 14.31 5.17
N ILE A 153 3.70 14.45 4.66
CA ILE A 153 4.89 14.72 5.50
C ILE A 153 5.11 16.20 5.82
N ASP A 154 4.41 17.10 5.14
CA ASP A 154 4.42 18.54 5.44
C ASP A 154 3.20 18.88 6.30
N GLU A 155 3.43 19.18 7.58
CA GLU A 155 2.37 19.38 8.57
C GLU A 155 1.39 20.48 8.15
N LYS A 156 1.88 21.62 7.65
CA LYS A 156 1.01 22.74 7.23
C LYS A 156 0.15 22.36 6.04
N ARG A 157 0.79 21.77 5.03
CA ARG A 157 0.11 21.34 3.83
C ARG A 157 -0.87 20.21 4.12
N PHE A 158 -0.51 19.29 5.00
CA PHE A 158 -1.40 18.21 5.42
C PHE A 158 -2.63 18.77 6.14
N GLU A 159 -2.47 19.73 7.03
CA GLU A 159 -3.59 20.37 7.73
C GLU A 159 -4.55 21.06 6.76
N GLU A 160 -4.05 21.74 5.73
CA GLU A 160 -4.86 22.37 4.69
C GLU A 160 -5.69 21.35 3.91
N VAL A 161 -5.03 20.34 3.33
CA VAL A 161 -5.70 19.37 2.45
C VAL A 161 -6.58 18.37 3.20
N ILE A 162 -6.26 18.04 4.47
CA ILE A 162 -7.04 17.08 5.25
C ILE A 162 -8.42 17.62 5.61
N ARG A 163 -8.53 18.90 5.98
CA ARG A 163 -9.82 19.53 6.37
C ARG A 163 -10.82 19.47 5.23
N GLU A 164 -10.44 19.89 4.04
CA GLU A 164 -11.28 19.87 2.85
C GLU A 164 -11.63 18.43 2.45
N THR A 165 -10.65 17.54 2.41
CA THR A 165 -10.84 16.15 2.00
C THR A 165 -11.74 15.40 2.95
N CYS A 166 -11.57 15.57 4.28
CA CYS A 166 -12.45 14.96 5.28
C CYS A 166 -13.90 15.43 5.11
N ALA A 167 -14.15 16.73 4.94
CA ALA A 167 -15.50 17.25 4.75
C ALA A 167 -16.19 16.65 3.51
N ARG A 168 -15.45 16.47 2.41
CA ARG A 168 -15.94 15.85 1.20
C ARG A 168 -16.23 14.36 1.40
N LYS A 169 -15.28 13.61 1.99
CA LYS A 169 -15.39 12.16 2.20
C LYS A 169 -16.49 11.80 3.21
N ASN A 170 -16.66 12.60 4.26
CA ASN A 170 -17.75 12.41 5.22
C ASN A 170 -19.12 12.51 4.55
N ARG A 171 -19.32 13.45 3.62
CA ARG A 171 -20.58 13.53 2.86
C ARG A 171 -20.86 12.27 2.05
N VAL A 172 -19.83 11.68 1.44
CA VAL A 172 -19.96 10.43 0.66
C VAL A 172 -20.29 9.26 1.57
N ILE A 173 -19.58 9.10 2.69
CA ILE A 173 -19.78 8.00 3.64
C ILE A 173 -21.18 8.08 4.25
N LEU A 174 -21.57 9.25 4.77
CA LEU A 174 -22.89 9.45 5.36
C LEU A 174 -24.04 9.27 4.35
N GLY A 175 -23.82 9.67 3.09
CA GLY A 175 -24.76 9.43 2.01
C GLY A 175 -24.98 7.93 1.75
N ARG A 176 -23.93 7.13 1.70
CA ARG A 176 -24.00 5.67 1.54
C ARG A 176 -24.64 4.96 2.73
N GLN A 177 -24.32 5.38 3.96
CA GLN A 177 -24.91 4.82 5.18
C GLN A 177 -26.41 5.04 5.24
N LYS A 178 -26.92 6.22 4.79
CA LYS A 178 -28.35 6.53 4.77
C LYS A 178 -29.09 5.83 3.61
N GLY A 179 -28.46 5.65 2.47
CA GLY A 179 -29.04 4.96 1.29
C GLY A 179 -29.16 3.45 1.46
N GLY A 180 -28.42 2.84 2.37
CA GLY A 180 -28.50 1.40 2.66
C GLY A 180 -29.69 0.98 3.54
N GLY A 181 -30.55 1.91 3.95
CA GLY A 181 -31.71 1.65 4.82
C GLY A 181 -33.09 1.69 4.14
N GLY A 182 -33.14 1.72 2.81
CA GLY A 182 -34.40 1.87 2.09
C GLY A 182 -34.51 0.96 0.87
N ALA A 183 -34.99 -0.24 1.07
CA ALA A 183 -35.79 -1.07 0.16
C ALA A 183 -36.39 -2.21 0.94
#